data_848ca19417389d9279d033509e0ecaa5
#
_entry.id   848ca19417389d9279d033509e0ecaa5
#
_cell.length_a   1.000
_cell.length_b   1.000
_cell.length_c   1.000
_cell.angle_alpha   90.00
_cell.angle_beta   90.00
_cell.angle_gamma   90.00
#
_symmetry.space_group_name_H-M   'P 1'
#
loop_
_entity.id
_entity.type
_entity.pdbx_description
1 polymer ?
#
loop_
_entity_poly.entity_id
_entity_poly.type
_entity_poly.pdbx_seq_one_letter_code
_entity_poly.pdbx_strand_id
1 'polypeptide(L)'
;MYSSLDIKELTIWRNKTALLSLNESIQGGEILSIMGPSGSGKSTLLNWLTGMLPPTFTAHGNLYLNQQNITHTPCHLRHIGLLYQDPLLFPHLSVEGNIAFAMPKLSKKKDLENVSLALEKVGLGGLEKRSPASLSGGQQARVALLRVLLSKPKAILLDEPFSKLDSELRQEVRDIVFKQVRAHQLPAIMVTHDHSDAIAARGNIINLATLEKRYA
;
A
#
# COMPACT_ATOMS: atom_id res chain seq x y z
N MET A 1 -20.61 6.17 -2.61
CA MET A 1 -20.06 6.40 -1.26
C MET A 1 -18.69 7.02 -1.45
N TYR A 2 -18.43 8.16 -0.85
CA TYR A 2 -17.09 8.75 -0.88
C TYR A 2 -16.16 7.88 -0.02
N SER A 3 -15.08 7.39 -0.61
CA SER A 3 -14.01 6.70 0.10
C SER A 3 -12.97 7.73 0.51
N SER A 4 -12.59 7.79 1.78
CA SER A 4 -11.53 8.69 2.26
C SER A 4 -10.67 8.04 3.33
N LEU A 5 -9.42 8.46 3.39
CA LEU A 5 -8.49 8.17 4.48
C LEU A 5 -8.00 9.51 5.05
N ASP A 6 -8.38 9.80 6.29
CA ASP A 6 -8.07 11.09 6.91
C ASP A 6 -7.13 10.87 8.10
N ILE A 7 -6.00 11.55 8.05
CA ILE A 7 -5.00 11.62 9.13
C ILE A 7 -5.15 12.98 9.78
N LYS A 8 -5.59 13.04 11.04
CA LYS A 8 -5.83 14.28 11.76
C LYS A 8 -4.83 14.47 12.89
N GLU A 9 -4.11 15.59 12.82
CA GLU A 9 -3.18 16.07 13.86
C GLU A 9 -2.19 15.01 14.32
N LEU A 10 -1.71 14.15 13.40
CA LEU A 10 -0.75 13.12 13.74
C LEU A 10 0.60 13.75 14.07
N THR A 11 1.14 13.37 15.22
CA THR A 11 2.56 13.53 15.53
C THR A 11 3.08 12.21 16.08
N ILE A 12 4.23 11.77 15.58
CA ILE A 12 4.92 10.55 16.06
C ILE A 12 6.26 10.97 16.67
N TRP A 13 6.55 10.44 17.86
CA TRP A 13 7.80 10.69 18.60
C TRP A 13 8.64 9.43 18.73
N ARG A 14 9.95 9.63 18.76
CA ARG A 14 10.93 8.66 19.19
C ARG A 14 11.75 9.26 20.34
N ASN A 15 11.75 8.63 21.52
CA ASN A 15 12.51 9.10 22.69
C ASN A 15 12.26 10.60 22.99
N LYS A 16 11.01 11.04 23.00
CA LYS A 16 10.56 12.42 23.24
C LYS A 16 10.91 13.43 22.13
N THR A 17 11.59 13.01 21.05
CA THR A 17 11.86 13.87 19.89
C THR A 17 10.78 13.61 18.84
N ALA A 18 10.14 14.68 18.34
CA ALA A 18 9.17 14.57 17.26
C ALA A 18 9.88 14.08 15.99
N LEU A 19 9.42 12.96 15.44
CA LEU A 19 9.94 12.36 14.23
C LEU A 19 9.24 12.89 12.98
N LEU A 20 7.90 12.99 13.04
CA LEU A 20 7.09 13.55 11.97
C LEU A 20 5.75 14.07 12.50
N SER A 21 5.18 15.03 11.79
CA SER A 21 3.79 15.47 11.99
C SER A 21 3.07 15.54 10.65
N LEU A 22 1.79 15.13 10.61
CA LEU A 22 1.01 15.04 9.39
C LEU A 22 -0.47 15.33 9.67
N ASN A 23 -1.10 16.09 8.77
CA ASN A 23 -2.54 16.38 8.81
C ASN A 23 -3.06 16.41 7.37
N GLU A 24 -3.61 15.28 6.89
CA GLU A 24 -3.95 15.08 5.48
C GLU A 24 -5.28 14.35 5.31
N SER A 25 -5.96 14.62 4.21
CA SER A 25 -7.17 13.94 3.77
C SER A 25 -6.99 13.46 2.34
N ILE A 26 -7.13 12.15 2.12
CA ILE A 26 -6.93 11.49 0.83
C ILE A 26 -8.28 10.94 0.37
N GLN A 27 -8.74 11.37 -0.79
CA GLN A 27 -10.00 10.90 -1.36
C GLN A 27 -9.83 9.63 -2.19
N GLY A 28 -10.93 8.93 -2.44
CA GLY A 28 -10.92 7.73 -3.27
C GLY A 28 -10.33 7.97 -4.66
N GLY A 29 -9.36 7.15 -5.04
CA GLY A 29 -8.62 7.27 -6.29
C GLY A 29 -7.42 8.23 -6.24
N GLU A 30 -7.25 8.99 -5.16
CA GLU A 30 -6.07 9.83 -4.93
C GLU A 30 -4.92 9.02 -4.36
N ILE A 31 -3.69 9.44 -4.69
CA ILE A 31 -2.45 8.84 -4.18
C ILE A 31 -1.61 9.96 -3.57
N LEU A 32 -1.54 9.99 -2.24
CA LEU A 32 -0.61 10.86 -1.52
C LEU A 32 0.78 10.24 -1.53
N SER A 33 1.76 10.96 -2.06
CA SER A 33 3.16 10.51 -2.06
C SER A 33 3.93 11.10 -0.89
N ILE A 34 4.51 10.24 -0.05
CA ILE A 34 5.36 10.64 1.08
C ILE A 34 6.81 10.36 0.69
N MET A 35 7.60 11.42 0.59
CA MET A 35 9.02 11.36 0.26
C MET A 35 9.90 11.73 1.46
N GLY A 36 11.14 11.32 1.42
CA GLY A 36 12.14 11.67 2.43
C GLY A 36 13.31 10.71 2.43
N PRO A 37 14.45 11.10 3.05
CA PRO A 37 15.62 10.24 3.16
C PRO A 37 15.36 8.98 3.99
N SER A 38 16.31 8.06 3.98
CA SER A 38 16.27 6.91 4.88
C SER A 38 16.27 7.41 6.34
N GLY A 39 15.44 6.81 7.18
CA GLY A 39 15.30 7.21 8.59
C GLY A 39 14.34 8.37 8.87
N SER A 40 13.74 9.01 7.86
CA SER A 40 12.77 10.11 8.05
C SER A 40 11.40 9.71 8.61
N GLY A 41 11.21 8.46 9.01
CA GLY A 41 9.96 8.00 9.62
C GLY A 41 8.92 7.44 8.66
N LYS A 42 9.22 7.26 7.36
CA LYS A 42 8.28 6.72 6.36
C LYS A 42 7.67 5.38 6.77
N SER A 43 8.51 4.41 7.11
CA SER A 43 8.04 3.07 7.56
C SER A 43 7.35 3.15 8.93
N THR A 44 7.73 4.10 9.79
CA THR A 44 7.07 4.33 11.07
C THR A 44 5.64 4.86 10.85
N LEU A 45 5.45 5.75 9.87
CA LEU A 45 4.13 6.22 9.45
C LEU A 45 3.27 5.04 8.95
N LEU A 46 3.80 4.18 8.07
CA LEU A 46 3.07 3.01 7.58
C LEU A 46 2.69 2.05 8.73
N ASN A 47 3.59 1.85 9.69
CA ASN A 47 3.31 1.05 10.89
C ASN A 47 2.17 1.66 11.74
N TRP A 48 2.15 2.98 11.89
CA TRP A 48 1.05 3.63 12.61
C TRP A 48 -0.28 3.48 11.85
N LEU A 49 -0.29 3.71 10.54
CA LEU A 49 -1.47 3.56 9.68
C LEU A 49 -2.03 2.14 9.71
N THR A 50 -1.17 1.14 9.75
CA THR A 50 -1.58 -0.28 9.83
C THR A 50 -1.92 -0.74 11.26
N GLY A 51 -1.63 0.06 12.30
CA GLY A 51 -1.82 -0.31 13.71
C GLY A 51 -0.74 -1.22 14.27
N MET A 52 0.45 -1.20 13.66
CA MET A 52 1.63 -1.99 14.04
C MET A 52 2.78 -1.10 14.52
N LEU A 53 2.48 0.06 15.11
CA LEU A 53 3.51 0.96 15.61
C LEU A 53 4.33 0.29 16.72
N PRO A 54 5.66 0.17 16.58
CA PRO A 54 6.49 -0.43 17.61
C PRO A 54 6.46 0.38 18.92
N PRO A 55 6.58 -0.28 20.11
CA PRO A 55 6.47 0.38 21.41
C PRO A 55 7.58 1.41 21.70
N THR A 56 8.65 1.43 20.90
CA THR A 56 9.71 2.46 20.95
C THR A 56 9.26 3.82 20.44
N PHE A 57 8.10 3.89 19.81
CA PHE A 57 7.48 5.12 19.32
C PHE A 57 6.18 5.42 20.07
N THR A 58 5.87 6.69 20.20
CA THR A 58 4.58 7.16 20.69
C THR A 58 3.93 8.03 19.62
N ALA A 59 2.62 7.99 19.52
CA ALA A 59 1.88 8.78 18.55
C ALA A 59 0.66 9.43 19.19
N HIS A 60 0.37 10.65 18.76
CA HIS A 60 -0.87 11.35 19.05
C HIS A 60 -1.51 11.75 17.72
N GLY A 61 -2.82 11.75 17.64
CA GLY A 61 -3.60 12.04 16.44
C GLY A 61 -4.64 10.97 16.18
N ASN A 62 -5.44 11.18 15.15
CA ASN A 62 -6.55 10.29 14.80
C ASN A 62 -6.48 9.86 13.33
N LEU A 63 -6.87 8.60 13.11
CA LEU A 63 -7.00 8.01 11.78
C LEU A 63 -8.47 7.68 11.51
N TYR A 64 -9.00 8.23 10.43
CA TYR A 64 -10.36 7.92 9.99
C TYR A 64 -10.33 7.24 8.63
N LEU A 65 -11.15 6.23 8.47
CA LEU A 65 -11.39 5.56 7.18
C LEU A 65 -12.89 5.63 6.90
N ASN A 66 -13.27 6.30 5.82
CA ASN A 66 -14.67 6.56 5.48
C ASN A 66 -15.45 7.17 6.66
N GLN A 67 -14.88 8.21 7.29
CA GLN A 67 -15.41 8.93 8.46
C GLN A 67 -15.47 8.12 9.76
N GLN A 68 -15.11 6.85 9.75
CA GLN A 68 -15.02 6.02 10.94
C GLN A 68 -13.63 6.15 11.58
N ASN A 69 -13.57 6.49 12.86
CA ASN A 69 -12.30 6.51 13.59
C ASN A 69 -11.78 5.07 13.78
N ILE A 70 -10.60 4.80 13.24
CA ILE A 70 -9.93 3.48 13.31
C ILE A 70 -8.59 3.55 14.05
N THR A 71 -8.30 4.63 14.76
CA THR A 71 -7.01 4.88 15.44
C THR A 71 -6.60 3.71 16.33
N HIS A 72 -7.54 3.20 17.12
CA HIS A 72 -7.31 2.09 18.06
C HIS A 72 -7.82 0.75 17.56
N THR A 73 -8.28 0.68 16.30
CA THR A 73 -8.74 -0.58 15.71
C THR A 73 -7.55 -1.50 15.47
N PRO A 74 -7.63 -2.80 15.87
CA PRO A 74 -6.59 -3.77 15.59
C PRO A 74 -6.27 -3.88 14.10
N CYS A 75 -5.01 -4.15 13.75
CA CYS A 75 -4.50 -4.20 12.38
C CYS A 75 -5.42 -4.98 11.41
N HIS A 76 -5.81 -6.20 11.78
CA HIS A 76 -6.63 -7.09 10.93
C HIS A 76 -8.07 -6.60 10.69
N LEU A 77 -8.54 -5.62 11.44
CA LEU A 77 -9.89 -5.02 11.30
C LEU A 77 -9.86 -3.64 10.65
N ARG A 78 -8.70 -3.08 10.35
CA ARG A 78 -8.58 -1.75 9.73
C ARG A 78 -8.98 -1.71 8.27
N HIS A 79 -9.04 -2.86 7.60
CA HIS A 79 -9.29 -2.95 6.15
C HIS A 79 -8.33 -2.10 5.30
N ILE A 80 -7.10 -1.92 5.74
CA ILE A 80 -6.04 -1.25 5.00
C ILE A 80 -5.14 -2.32 4.38
N GLY A 81 -5.01 -2.29 3.06
CA GLY A 81 -4.07 -3.14 2.32
C GLY A 81 -2.67 -2.54 2.33
N LEU A 82 -1.64 -3.36 2.46
CA LEU A 82 -0.26 -2.92 2.38
C LEU A 82 0.48 -3.73 1.31
N LEU A 83 1.01 -3.02 0.31
CA LEU A 83 1.93 -3.57 -0.69
C LEU A 83 3.35 -3.20 -0.27
N TYR A 84 4.13 -4.21 0.08
CA TYR A 84 5.53 -4.06 0.49
C TYR A 84 6.45 -3.95 -0.72
N GLN A 85 7.64 -3.40 -0.51
CA GLN A 85 8.75 -3.38 -1.45
C GLN A 85 9.12 -4.80 -1.93
N ASP A 86 9.15 -5.77 -1.01
CA ASP A 86 9.25 -7.20 -1.32
C ASP A 86 7.83 -7.78 -1.49
N PRO A 87 7.56 -8.53 -2.57
CA PRO A 87 6.25 -9.12 -2.82
C PRO A 87 5.73 -10.03 -1.71
N LEU A 88 6.62 -10.60 -0.88
CA LEU A 88 6.32 -11.48 0.25
C LEU A 88 5.30 -12.57 -0.13
N LEU A 89 5.49 -13.20 -1.28
CA LEU A 89 4.64 -14.30 -1.73
C LEU A 89 4.95 -15.56 -0.93
N PHE A 90 3.93 -16.34 -0.63
CA PHE A 90 4.06 -17.63 0.03
C PHE A 90 4.69 -18.62 -0.93
N PRO A 91 5.92 -19.11 -0.67
CA PRO A 91 6.66 -19.97 -1.64
C PRO A 91 6.04 -21.36 -1.81
N HIS A 92 5.27 -21.82 -0.83
CA HIS A 92 4.58 -23.11 -0.83
C HIS A 92 3.20 -23.08 -1.50
N LEU A 93 2.72 -21.90 -1.91
CA LEU A 93 1.47 -21.73 -2.65
C LEU A 93 1.77 -21.41 -4.11
N SER A 94 0.87 -21.81 -5.01
CA SER A 94 0.87 -21.34 -6.40
C SER A 94 0.52 -19.85 -6.48
N VAL A 95 0.60 -19.26 -7.68
CA VAL A 95 0.16 -17.87 -7.95
C VAL A 95 -1.30 -17.68 -7.53
N GLU A 96 -2.20 -18.54 -8.01
CA GLU A 96 -3.62 -18.49 -7.62
C GLU A 96 -3.82 -18.70 -6.12
N GLY A 97 -3.04 -19.61 -5.51
CA GLY A 97 -3.10 -19.87 -4.07
C GLY A 97 -2.71 -18.65 -3.25
N ASN A 98 -1.69 -17.90 -3.66
CA ASN A 98 -1.29 -16.64 -3.04
C ASN A 98 -2.39 -15.59 -3.07
N ILE A 99 -3.08 -15.46 -4.19
CA ILE A 99 -4.16 -14.48 -4.36
C ILE A 99 -5.40 -14.94 -3.59
N ALA A 100 -5.83 -16.19 -3.76
CA ALA A 100 -7.01 -16.75 -3.11
C ALA A 100 -6.91 -16.75 -1.57
N PHE A 101 -5.69 -16.81 -1.02
CA PHE A 101 -5.45 -16.74 0.42
C PHE A 101 -6.01 -15.45 1.05
N ALA A 102 -5.92 -14.33 0.35
CA ALA A 102 -6.36 -13.04 0.86
C ALA A 102 -7.83 -12.72 0.55
N MET A 103 -8.49 -13.49 -0.29
CA MET A 103 -9.86 -13.21 -0.71
C MET A 103 -10.88 -13.58 0.39
N PRO A 104 -11.96 -12.78 0.54
CA PRO A 104 -13.12 -13.22 1.29
C PRO A 104 -13.69 -14.51 0.66
N LYS A 105 -13.86 -15.54 1.47
CA LYS A 105 -14.35 -16.85 0.98
C LYS A 105 -15.77 -16.74 0.44
N LEU A 106 -15.97 -17.05 -0.82
CA LEU A 106 -17.27 -17.18 -1.47
C LEU A 106 -17.59 -18.66 -1.72
N SER A 107 -17.00 -19.20 -2.79
CA SER A 107 -16.96 -20.62 -3.10
C SER A 107 -15.72 -20.90 -3.91
N LYS A 108 -15.13 -22.09 -3.75
CA LYS A 108 -13.86 -22.44 -4.40
C LYS A 108 -13.88 -22.19 -5.92
N LYS A 109 -14.99 -22.50 -6.59
CA LYS A 109 -15.12 -22.30 -8.03
C LYS A 109 -15.14 -20.82 -8.40
N LYS A 110 -15.96 -19.99 -7.73
CA LYS A 110 -16.04 -18.55 -7.98
C LYS A 110 -14.74 -17.82 -7.64
N ASP A 111 -14.05 -18.26 -6.58
CA ASP A 111 -12.77 -17.67 -6.19
C ASP A 111 -11.72 -17.90 -7.27
N LEU A 112 -11.62 -19.10 -7.84
CA LEU A 112 -10.69 -19.43 -8.92
C LEU A 112 -11.02 -18.68 -10.22
N GLU A 113 -12.29 -18.57 -10.61
CA GLU A 113 -12.72 -17.78 -11.76
C GLU A 113 -12.33 -16.30 -11.60
N ASN A 114 -12.56 -15.72 -10.42
CA ASN A 114 -12.18 -14.32 -10.13
C ASN A 114 -10.68 -14.12 -10.17
N VAL A 115 -9.88 -15.07 -9.68
CA VAL A 115 -8.42 -15.01 -9.72
C VAL A 115 -7.91 -15.07 -11.16
N SER A 116 -8.42 -15.99 -12.00
CA SER A 116 -8.02 -16.11 -13.39
C SER A 116 -8.30 -14.81 -14.18
N LEU A 117 -9.51 -14.27 -14.04
CA LEU A 117 -9.88 -12.99 -14.67
C LEU A 117 -9.01 -11.82 -14.18
N ALA A 118 -8.62 -11.82 -12.91
CA ALA A 118 -7.75 -10.78 -12.38
C ALA A 118 -6.32 -10.89 -12.91
N LEU A 119 -5.79 -12.12 -13.04
CA LEU A 119 -4.48 -12.39 -13.63
C LEU A 119 -4.43 -11.95 -15.10
N GLU A 120 -5.46 -12.25 -15.89
CA GLU A 120 -5.56 -11.79 -17.28
C GLU A 120 -5.48 -10.26 -17.40
N LYS A 121 -6.16 -9.52 -16.52
CA LYS A 121 -6.17 -8.03 -16.52
C LYS A 121 -4.80 -7.40 -16.24
N VAL A 122 -3.89 -8.13 -15.65
CA VAL A 122 -2.51 -7.67 -15.38
C VAL A 122 -1.46 -8.40 -16.22
N GLY A 123 -1.89 -9.08 -17.30
CA GLY A 123 -1.01 -9.78 -18.22
C GLY A 123 -0.32 -11.02 -17.65
N LEU A 124 -0.97 -11.71 -16.71
CA LEU A 124 -0.46 -12.92 -16.06
C LEU A 124 -1.36 -14.15 -16.29
N GLY A 125 -2.27 -14.10 -17.26
CA GLY A 125 -3.12 -15.24 -17.63
C GLY A 125 -2.29 -16.47 -18.01
N GLY A 126 -2.71 -17.66 -17.56
CA GLY A 126 -2.00 -18.91 -17.76
C GLY A 126 -0.88 -19.20 -16.75
N LEU A 127 -0.64 -18.29 -15.78
CA LEU A 127 0.39 -18.50 -14.75
C LEU A 127 -0.19 -18.98 -13.41
N GLU A 128 -1.47 -19.29 -13.32
CA GLU A 128 -2.23 -19.60 -12.09
C GLU A 128 -1.54 -20.68 -11.25
N LYS A 129 -1.07 -21.74 -11.91
CA LYS A 129 -0.46 -22.92 -11.26
C LYS A 129 1.05 -22.79 -11.02
N ARG A 130 1.68 -21.73 -11.51
CA ARG A 130 3.12 -21.52 -11.36
C ARG A 130 3.50 -21.29 -9.89
N SER A 131 4.72 -21.71 -9.55
CA SER A 131 5.35 -21.32 -8.29
C SER A 131 5.81 -19.85 -8.36
N PRO A 132 5.67 -19.07 -7.27
CA PRO A 132 6.22 -17.72 -7.20
C PRO A 132 7.70 -17.62 -7.56
N ALA A 133 8.50 -18.62 -7.21
CA ALA A 133 9.94 -18.66 -7.51
C ALA A 133 10.26 -18.72 -9.02
N SER A 134 9.31 -19.14 -9.86
CA SER A 134 9.47 -19.18 -11.31
C SER A 134 9.08 -17.88 -12.04
N LEU A 135 8.64 -16.88 -11.29
CA LEU A 135 8.18 -15.59 -11.82
C LEU A 135 9.32 -14.56 -11.83
N SER A 136 9.30 -13.65 -12.81
CA SER A 136 10.13 -12.45 -12.76
C SER A 136 9.72 -11.52 -11.60
N GLY A 137 10.61 -10.60 -11.19
CA GLY A 137 10.31 -9.64 -10.12
C GLY A 137 9.03 -8.83 -10.37
N GLY A 138 8.81 -8.36 -11.60
CA GLY A 138 7.59 -7.65 -11.97
C GLY A 138 6.35 -8.51 -11.99
N GLN A 139 6.46 -9.78 -12.38
CA GLN A 139 5.35 -10.72 -12.27
C GLN A 139 4.98 -10.96 -10.80
N GLN A 140 5.98 -11.13 -9.92
CA GLN A 140 5.76 -11.27 -8.48
C GLN A 140 5.10 -10.03 -7.89
N ALA A 141 5.54 -8.81 -8.28
CA ALA A 141 4.93 -7.55 -7.83
C ALA A 141 3.45 -7.45 -8.25
N ARG A 142 3.11 -7.84 -9.49
CA ARG A 142 1.71 -7.88 -9.96
C ARG A 142 0.86 -8.91 -9.22
N VAL A 143 1.40 -10.07 -8.88
CA VAL A 143 0.71 -11.07 -8.03
C VAL A 143 0.45 -10.50 -6.63
N ALA A 144 1.46 -9.86 -6.02
CA ALA A 144 1.31 -9.23 -4.71
C ALA A 144 0.26 -8.12 -4.73
N LEU A 145 0.23 -7.29 -5.78
CA LEU A 145 -0.81 -6.28 -5.99
C LEU A 145 -2.21 -6.91 -6.04
N LEU A 146 -2.40 -7.94 -6.84
CA LEU A 146 -3.69 -8.63 -6.93
C LEU A 146 -4.11 -9.24 -5.60
N ARG A 147 -3.18 -9.83 -4.84
CA ARG A 147 -3.43 -10.34 -3.49
C ARG A 147 -3.97 -9.26 -2.56
N VAL A 148 -3.38 -8.05 -2.62
CA VAL A 148 -3.85 -6.91 -1.84
C VAL A 148 -5.23 -6.43 -2.32
N LEU A 149 -5.43 -6.23 -3.62
CA LEU A 149 -6.70 -5.70 -4.17
C LEU A 149 -7.87 -6.66 -3.96
N LEU A 150 -7.65 -7.96 -4.17
CA LEU A 150 -8.71 -8.97 -4.03
C LEU A 150 -9.05 -9.29 -2.56
N SER A 151 -8.26 -8.81 -1.59
CA SER A 151 -8.68 -8.78 -0.17
C SER A 151 -9.77 -7.73 0.10
N LYS A 152 -10.14 -6.93 -0.90
CA LYS A 152 -11.12 -5.84 -0.84
C LYS A 152 -10.81 -4.81 0.25
N PRO A 153 -9.62 -4.23 0.25
CA PRO A 153 -9.27 -3.19 1.18
C PRO A 153 -10.11 -1.93 0.94
N LYS A 154 -10.23 -1.08 1.95
CA LYS A 154 -10.89 0.23 1.85
C LYS A 154 -9.89 1.38 1.67
N ALA A 155 -8.60 1.12 1.90
CA ALA A 155 -7.47 2.00 1.60
C ALA A 155 -6.24 1.15 1.27
N ILE A 156 -5.26 1.70 0.56
CA ILE A 156 -4.03 0.98 0.21
C ILE A 156 -2.80 1.81 0.57
N LEU A 157 -1.80 1.14 1.14
CA LEU A 157 -0.49 1.68 1.41
C LEU A 157 0.52 0.99 0.47
N LEU A 158 1.44 1.76 -0.08
CA LEU A 158 2.46 1.32 -1.02
C LEU A 158 3.84 1.67 -0.44
N ASP A 159 4.60 0.67 -0.03
CA ASP A 159 5.93 0.84 0.57
C ASP A 159 7.01 0.58 -0.48
N GLU A 160 7.55 1.64 -1.06
CA GLU A 160 8.57 1.62 -2.13
C GLU A 160 8.27 0.58 -3.24
N PRO A 161 7.04 0.55 -3.79
CA PRO A 161 6.52 -0.60 -4.52
C PRO A 161 7.23 -0.91 -5.84
N PHE A 162 8.09 0.00 -6.32
CA PHE A 162 8.76 -0.12 -7.63
C PHE A 162 10.28 -0.10 -7.54
N SER A 163 10.86 0.04 -6.35
CA SER A 163 12.30 0.27 -6.15
C SER A 163 13.21 -0.88 -6.62
N LYS A 164 12.69 -2.11 -6.67
CA LYS A 164 13.43 -3.31 -7.09
C LYS A 164 13.24 -3.69 -8.57
N LEU A 165 12.55 -2.84 -9.34
CA LEU A 165 12.27 -3.08 -10.75
C LEU A 165 13.23 -2.27 -11.63
N ASP A 166 13.62 -2.84 -12.78
CA ASP A 166 14.30 -2.10 -13.84
C ASP A 166 13.38 -1.01 -14.45
N SER A 167 13.93 -0.09 -15.22
CA SER A 167 13.23 1.11 -15.67
C SER A 167 11.98 0.83 -16.53
N GLU A 168 12.04 -0.16 -17.43
CA GLU A 168 10.92 -0.48 -18.32
C GLU A 168 9.80 -1.17 -17.56
N LEU A 169 10.17 -2.19 -16.79
CA LEU A 169 9.24 -2.96 -15.97
C LEU A 169 8.59 -2.09 -14.87
N ARG A 170 9.37 -1.15 -14.31
CA ARG A 170 8.89 -0.19 -13.33
C ARG A 170 7.74 0.66 -13.88
N GLN A 171 7.90 1.19 -15.09
CA GLN A 171 6.84 1.99 -15.71
C GLN A 171 5.56 1.15 -15.93
N GLU A 172 5.69 -0.05 -16.47
CA GLU A 172 4.55 -0.95 -16.70
C GLU A 172 3.80 -1.27 -15.40
N VAL A 173 4.52 -1.72 -14.37
CA VAL A 173 3.91 -2.10 -13.08
C VAL A 173 3.30 -0.90 -12.38
N ARG A 174 3.96 0.26 -12.42
CA ARG A 174 3.46 1.52 -11.85
C ARG A 174 2.13 1.93 -12.48
N ASP A 175 2.04 1.88 -13.81
CA ASP A 175 0.82 2.25 -14.52
C ASP A 175 -0.34 1.30 -14.16
N ILE A 176 -0.06 0.01 -14.04
CA ILE A 176 -1.03 -0.99 -13.58
C ILE A 176 -1.49 -0.66 -12.15
N VAL A 177 -0.57 -0.44 -11.22
CA VAL A 177 -0.89 -0.13 -9.80
C VAL A 177 -1.78 1.11 -9.72
N PHE A 178 -1.36 2.22 -10.32
CA PHE A 178 -2.09 3.47 -10.25
C PHE A 178 -3.46 3.40 -10.95
N LYS A 179 -3.55 2.67 -12.07
CA LYS A 179 -4.82 2.40 -12.73
C LYS A 179 -5.77 1.61 -11.83
N GLN A 180 -5.28 0.60 -11.12
CA GLN A 180 -6.11 -0.19 -10.21
C GLN A 180 -6.57 0.62 -8.99
N VAL A 181 -5.69 1.42 -8.39
CA VAL A 181 -6.04 2.33 -7.28
C VAL A 181 -7.19 3.25 -7.68
N ARG A 182 -7.09 3.89 -8.86
CA ARG A 182 -8.14 4.79 -9.38
C ARG A 182 -9.42 4.05 -9.76
N ALA A 183 -9.30 2.90 -10.43
CA ALA A 183 -10.47 2.10 -10.83
C ALA A 183 -11.30 1.59 -9.64
N HIS A 184 -10.63 1.24 -8.54
CA HIS A 184 -11.27 0.81 -7.30
C HIS A 184 -11.63 1.97 -6.36
N GLN A 185 -11.36 3.23 -6.76
CA GLN A 185 -11.61 4.42 -5.92
C GLN A 185 -11.02 4.28 -4.50
N LEU A 186 -9.79 3.74 -4.40
CA LEU A 186 -9.11 3.57 -3.12
C LEU A 186 -8.32 4.83 -2.77
N PRO A 187 -8.47 5.40 -1.56
CA PRO A 187 -7.49 6.35 -1.05
C PRO A 187 -6.16 5.61 -0.84
N ALA A 188 -5.06 6.19 -1.33
CA ALA A 188 -3.76 5.55 -1.30
C ALA A 188 -2.68 6.45 -0.72
N ILE A 189 -1.75 5.87 0.04
CA ILE A 189 -0.51 6.53 0.46
C ILE A 189 0.65 5.72 -0.12
N MET A 190 1.52 6.38 -0.86
CA MET A 190 2.74 5.80 -1.38
C MET A 190 3.95 6.42 -0.69
N VAL A 191 4.78 5.57 -0.14
CA VAL A 191 6.10 5.95 0.36
C VAL A 191 7.12 5.65 -0.72
N THR A 192 7.92 6.63 -1.11
CA THR A 192 8.98 6.46 -2.11
C THR A 192 10.13 7.44 -1.88
N HIS A 193 11.32 7.09 -2.32
CA HIS A 193 12.44 8.01 -2.44
C HIS A 193 12.65 8.47 -3.89
N ASP A 194 11.89 7.91 -4.84
CA ASP A 194 11.99 8.23 -6.25
C ASP A 194 10.97 9.30 -6.65
N HIS A 195 11.50 10.42 -7.15
CA HIS A 195 10.70 11.56 -7.56
C HIS A 195 9.83 11.27 -8.79
N SER A 196 10.30 10.38 -9.68
CA SER A 196 9.53 10.01 -10.88
C SER A 196 8.26 9.23 -10.55
N ASP A 197 8.31 8.37 -9.53
CA ASP A 197 7.13 7.64 -9.04
C ASP A 197 6.12 8.58 -8.40
N ALA A 198 6.62 9.54 -7.59
CA ALA A 198 5.76 10.53 -6.94
C ALA A 198 5.05 11.45 -7.95
N ILE A 199 5.76 11.91 -8.99
CA ILE A 199 5.15 12.71 -10.08
C ILE A 199 4.11 11.87 -10.84
N ALA A 200 4.44 10.63 -11.19
CA ALA A 200 3.54 9.77 -11.95
C ALA A 200 2.25 9.41 -11.17
N ALA A 201 2.27 9.47 -9.85
CA ALA A 201 1.09 9.28 -9.01
C ALA A 201 0.04 10.40 -9.21
N ARG A 202 0.45 11.58 -9.69
CA ARG A 202 -0.43 12.73 -9.98
C ARG A 202 -1.26 13.18 -8.77
N GLY A 203 -0.76 13.00 -7.56
CA GLY A 203 -1.36 13.44 -6.31
C GLY A 203 -0.44 14.39 -5.56
N ASN A 204 -0.82 14.74 -4.34
CA ASN A 204 0.01 15.56 -3.48
C ASN A 204 1.31 14.86 -3.10
N ILE A 205 2.38 15.64 -2.99
CA ILE A 205 3.71 15.15 -2.59
C ILE A 205 4.11 15.88 -1.31
N ILE A 206 4.40 15.10 -0.26
CA ILE A 206 4.91 15.60 1.00
C ILE A 206 6.35 15.11 1.18
N ASN A 207 7.25 16.05 1.47
CA ASN A 207 8.62 15.71 1.79
C ASN A 207 8.87 15.84 3.30
N LEU A 208 9.10 14.72 3.98
CA LEU A 208 9.30 14.69 5.43
C LEU A 208 10.54 15.47 5.87
N ALA A 209 11.60 15.55 5.06
CA ALA A 209 12.81 16.32 5.38
C ALA A 209 12.56 17.84 5.50
N THR A 210 11.50 18.36 4.86
CA THR A 210 11.10 19.78 4.98
C THR A 210 10.23 20.04 6.20
N LEU A 211 9.57 19.01 6.76
CA LEU A 211 8.77 19.14 7.96
C LEU A 211 9.61 19.24 9.23
N GLU A 212 10.76 18.55 9.31
CA GLU A 212 11.69 18.66 10.44
C GLU A 212 12.17 20.11 10.68
N LYS A 213 12.34 20.91 9.61
CA LYS A 213 12.77 22.31 9.68
C LYS A 213 11.69 23.29 10.18
N ARG A 214 10.42 22.88 10.25
CA ARG A 214 9.32 23.76 10.71
C ARG A 214 9.06 23.65 12.22
N TYR A 215 9.61 22.65 12.88
CA TYR A 215 9.37 22.36 14.30
C TYR A 215 10.67 22.31 15.12
N ALA A 216 11.83 22.63 14.51
CA ALA A 216 13.10 22.88 15.16
C ALA A 216 13.31 24.38 15.40
#